data_7127ea337e5cc8049d5f6aef1a9758c3
#
_entry.id   7127ea337e5cc8049d5f6aef1a9758c3
#
_cell.length_a   1.000
_cell.length_b   1.000
_cell.length_c   1.000
_cell.angle_alpha   90.00
_cell.angle_beta   90.00
_cell.angle_gamma   90.00
#
_symmetry.space_group_name_H-M   'P 1'
#
loop_
_entity.id
_entity.type
_entity.pdbx_description
1 polymer ?
#
loop_
_entity_poly.entity_id
_entity_poly.type
_entity_poly.pdbx_seq_one_letter_code
_entity_poly.pdbx_strand_id
1 'polypeptide(L)'
;SSVEPRSLSAYVWSFAAKPKGKNLVHHNVFFNQDYSDEFKKISSGRISEDPTLYVCAQEQSIKNNKNQRYEIIINAPPVSLNKISDKEEYDLCKEITFQKLKKMGLTFHPEPTTKNLTTPANFETLCPGADGSLYGLNPQKMMSTFQRPTTKTKIKGLYLTGGGVHPGPGLPMAALSGKHAAEMIKKDLALT
;
A
#
# COMPACT_ATOMS: atom_id res chain seq x y z
N SER A 1 14.07 -1.98 19.84
CA SER A 1 12.69 -1.46 19.93
C SER A 1 11.89 -2.07 18.80
N SER A 2 10.84 -2.80 19.14
CA SER A 2 9.89 -3.30 18.15
C SER A 2 9.25 -2.12 17.41
N VAL A 3 9.18 -2.20 16.10
CA VAL A 3 8.45 -1.23 15.26
C VAL A 3 6.97 -1.62 15.27
N GLU A 4 6.37 -1.53 16.44
CA GLU A 4 4.99 -1.92 16.71
C GLU A 4 4.18 -0.71 17.23
N PRO A 5 2.91 -0.58 16.90
CA PRO A 5 2.16 -1.39 15.93
C PRO A 5 2.55 -1.07 14.48
N ARG A 6 2.52 -2.07 13.62
CA ARG A 6 2.74 -1.92 12.17
C ARG A 6 1.61 -1.14 11.52
N SER A 7 1.92 -0.48 10.41
CA SER A 7 0.91 0.20 9.59
C SER A 7 0.12 -0.80 8.75
N LEU A 8 -0.84 -0.27 8.00
CA LEU A 8 -1.63 -1.06 7.07
C LEU A 8 -0.76 -1.67 5.96
N SER A 9 -1.25 -2.76 5.41
CA SER A 9 -0.87 -3.32 4.13
C SER A 9 -1.86 -2.91 3.04
N ALA A 10 -1.79 -3.53 1.87
CA ALA A 10 -2.73 -3.36 0.79
C ALA A 10 -2.96 -4.66 0.00
N TYR A 11 -4.12 -4.73 -0.66
CA TYR A 11 -4.34 -5.59 -1.82
C TYR A 11 -4.18 -4.74 -3.07
N VAL A 12 -3.36 -5.20 -4.02
CA VAL A 12 -3.09 -4.47 -5.24
C VAL A 12 -3.40 -5.34 -6.45
N TRP A 13 -4.42 -4.96 -7.20
CA TRP A 13 -4.73 -5.54 -8.50
C TRP A 13 -3.96 -4.82 -9.59
N SER A 14 -3.14 -5.53 -10.36
CA SER A 14 -2.40 -4.98 -11.51
C SER A 14 -2.74 -5.79 -12.76
N PHE A 15 -3.40 -5.15 -13.72
CA PHE A 15 -3.91 -5.85 -14.90
C PHE A 15 -4.05 -4.92 -16.12
N ALA A 16 -4.23 -5.54 -17.29
CA ALA A 16 -4.57 -4.83 -18.52
C ALA A 16 -5.97 -5.25 -19.01
N ALA A 17 -6.84 -4.27 -19.24
CA ALA A 17 -8.24 -4.51 -19.65
C ALA A 17 -8.82 -3.32 -20.43
N LYS A 18 -10.03 -3.51 -20.98
CA LYS A 18 -10.89 -2.42 -21.46
C LYS A 18 -11.94 -2.11 -20.40
N PRO A 19 -12.06 -0.85 -19.96
CA PRO A 19 -13.11 -0.45 -19.04
C PRO A 19 -14.44 -0.32 -19.80
N LYS A 20 -15.55 -0.62 -19.12
CA LYS A 20 -16.90 -0.38 -19.62
C LYS A 20 -17.71 0.33 -18.53
N GLY A 21 -18.40 1.36 -18.91
CA GLY A 21 -19.27 2.15 -18.02
C GLY A 21 -18.68 3.51 -17.72
N LYS A 22 -18.39 3.79 -16.45
CA LYS A 22 -17.87 5.10 -16.00
C LYS A 22 -16.59 5.50 -16.72
N ASN A 23 -16.52 6.77 -17.11
CA ASN A 23 -15.28 7.36 -17.57
C ASN A 23 -14.31 7.54 -16.39
N LEU A 24 -13.11 7.02 -16.56
CA LEU A 24 -12.03 7.15 -15.58
C LEU A 24 -11.11 8.31 -15.98
N VAL A 25 -10.59 9.01 -14.98
CA VAL A 25 -9.40 9.85 -15.10
C VAL A 25 -8.17 9.08 -14.63
N HIS A 26 -6.98 9.68 -14.62
CA HIS A 26 -5.78 8.98 -14.20
C HIS A 26 -5.90 8.43 -12.78
N HIS A 27 -6.40 9.24 -11.85
CA HIS A 27 -6.62 8.86 -10.45
C HIS A 27 -8.11 8.93 -10.10
N ASN A 28 -8.67 7.83 -9.61
CA ASN A 28 -10.08 7.74 -9.23
C ASN A 28 -10.19 7.13 -7.83
N VAL A 29 -11.10 7.63 -7.01
CA VAL A 29 -11.39 7.06 -5.69
C VAL A 29 -12.88 6.75 -5.61
N PHE A 30 -13.20 5.53 -5.25
CA PHE A 30 -14.54 5.05 -4.98
C PHE A 30 -14.66 4.87 -3.46
N PHE A 31 -15.23 5.86 -2.80
CA PHE A 31 -15.34 5.87 -1.35
C PHE A 31 -16.33 4.80 -0.86
N ASN A 32 -16.09 4.32 0.36
CA ASN A 32 -17.04 3.56 1.13
C ASN A 32 -18.09 4.49 1.77
N GLN A 33 -19.11 3.91 2.41
CA GLN A 33 -20.13 4.67 3.11
C GLN A 33 -19.71 5.03 4.55
N ASP A 34 -18.94 4.17 5.20
CA ASP A 34 -18.44 4.36 6.58
C ASP A 34 -16.93 4.13 6.65
N TYR A 35 -16.18 5.23 6.55
CA TYR A 35 -14.72 5.23 6.67
C TYR A 35 -14.22 4.67 8.03
N SER A 36 -14.95 4.98 9.12
CA SER A 36 -14.57 4.54 10.46
C SER A 36 -14.69 3.02 10.60
N ASP A 37 -15.72 2.41 10.01
CA ASP A 37 -15.93 0.96 10.03
C ASP A 37 -14.84 0.22 9.25
N GLU A 38 -14.42 0.74 8.09
CA GLU A 38 -13.32 0.17 7.31
C GLU A 38 -12.06 0.00 8.16
N PHE A 39 -11.63 1.07 8.84
CA PHE A 39 -10.39 1.04 9.64
C PHE A 39 -10.52 0.21 10.92
N LYS A 40 -11.71 0.14 11.54
CA LYS A 40 -11.97 -0.77 12.65
C LYS A 40 -11.82 -2.24 12.23
N LYS A 41 -12.36 -2.61 11.07
CA LYS A 41 -12.23 -3.96 10.51
C LYS A 41 -10.78 -4.31 10.23
N ILE A 42 -10.06 -3.44 9.53
CA ILE A 42 -8.64 -3.63 9.24
C ILE A 42 -7.82 -3.80 10.54
N SER A 43 -8.06 -2.96 11.55
CA SER A 43 -7.38 -3.07 12.85
C SER A 43 -7.70 -4.36 13.60
N SER A 44 -8.82 -5.02 13.29
CA SER A 44 -9.19 -6.34 13.82
C SER A 44 -8.75 -7.51 12.93
N GLY A 45 -7.96 -7.26 11.90
CA GLY A 45 -7.46 -8.28 10.97
C GLY A 45 -8.47 -8.75 9.94
N ARG A 46 -9.45 -7.91 9.58
CA ARG A 46 -10.50 -8.25 8.61
C ARG A 46 -10.49 -7.28 7.42
N ILE A 47 -10.85 -7.79 6.25
CA ILE A 47 -11.15 -6.97 5.09
C ILE A 47 -12.54 -6.33 5.29
N SER A 48 -12.71 -5.06 4.89
CA SER A 48 -14.03 -4.43 4.85
C SER A 48 -14.86 -4.99 3.69
N GLU A 49 -16.14 -5.25 3.90
CA GLU A 49 -17.07 -5.63 2.83
C GLU A 49 -17.41 -4.47 1.89
N ASP A 50 -17.18 -3.23 2.35
CA ASP A 50 -17.31 -2.02 1.54
C ASP A 50 -16.04 -1.16 1.65
N PRO A 51 -14.89 -1.59 1.07
CA PRO A 51 -13.64 -0.85 1.18
C PRO A 51 -13.64 0.39 0.28
N THR A 52 -12.87 1.38 0.64
CA THR A 52 -12.46 2.44 -0.28
C THR A 52 -11.54 1.85 -1.34
N LEU A 53 -11.85 2.09 -2.63
CA LEU A 53 -11.05 1.62 -3.76
C LEU A 53 -10.36 2.81 -4.42
N TYR A 54 -9.04 2.75 -4.54
CA TYR A 54 -8.30 3.64 -5.41
C TYR A 54 -8.03 2.94 -6.75
N VAL A 55 -8.39 3.58 -7.86
CA VAL A 55 -8.19 3.06 -9.20
C VAL A 55 -7.30 4.01 -10.00
N CYS A 56 -6.11 3.56 -10.35
CA CYS A 56 -5.19 4.24 -11.25
C CYS A 56 -5.37 3.71 -12.67
N ALA A 57 -5.74 4.60 -13.60
CA ALA A 57 -5.83 4.32 -15.03
C ALA A 57 -4.61 4.95 -15.72
N GLN A 58 -3.56 4.15 -15.93
CA GLN A 58 -2.22 4.65 -16.26
C GLN A 58 -2.10 5.27 -17.67
N GLU A 59 -2.99 4.93 -18.59
CA GLU A 59 -2.87 5.30 -20.01
C GLU A 59 -4.02 6.17 -20.54
N GLN A 60 -4.64 6.98 -19.67
CA GLN A 60 -5.80 7.80 -20.03
C GLN A 60 -5.53 8.84 -21.15
N SER A 61 -4.29 9.25 -21.31
CA SER A 61 -3.89 10.19 -22.40
C SER A 61 -3.72 9.50 -23.75
N ILE A 62 -3.69 8.17 -23.80
CA ILE A 62 -3.44 7.39 -25.02
C ILE A 62 -4.77 6.80 -25.51
N LYS A 63 -5.45 7.52 -26.40
CA LYS A 63 -6.65 7.01 -27.10
C LYS A 63 -6.25 5.88 -28.05
N ASN A 64 -6.25 4.64 -27.58
CA ASN A 64 -6.10 3.47 -28.44
C ASN A 64 -7.16 2.41 -28.08
N ASN A 65 -7.48 1.53 -29.05
CA ASN A 65 -8.42 0.42 -28.86
C ASN A 65 -7.81 -0.79 -28.12
N LYS A 66 -6.60 -0.67 -27.58
CA LYS A 66 -5.90 -1.74 -26.86
C LYS A 66 -6.35 -1.79 -25.40
N ASN A 67 -6.03 -2.88 -24.71
CA ASN A 67 -6.18 -2.95 -23.28
C ASN A 67 -5.27 -1.90 -22.63
N GLN A 68 -5.82 -1.18 -21.67
CA GLN A 68 -5.09 -0.19 -20.86
C GLN A 68 -4.70 -0.82 -19.52
N ARG A 69 -3.63 -0.31 -18.91
CA ARG A 69 -3.12 -0.78 -17.62
C ARG A 69 -3.86 -0.09 -16.47
N TYR A 70 -4.28 -0.91 -15.53
CA TYR A 70 -4.97 -0.48 -14.31
C TYR A 70 -4.27 -1.02 -13.09
N GLU A 71 -4.30 -0.21 -12.05
CA GLU A 71 -3.93 -0.61 -10.71
C GLU A 71 -5.08 -0.24 -9.77
N ILE A 72 -5.55 -1.22 -8.99
CA ILE A 72 -6.59 -0.99 -7.97
C ILE A 72 -5.98 -1.32 -6.62
N ILE A 73 -6.05 -0.37 -5.68
CA ILE A 73 -5.49 -0.50 -4.34
C ILE A 73 -6.63 -0.47 -3.32
N ILE A 74 -6.56 -1.41 -2.39
CA ILE A 74 -7.48 -1.55 -1.26
C ILE A 74 -6.64 -1.66 0.01
N ASN A 75 -7.04 -0.97 1.07
CA ASN A 75 -6.39 -1.11 2.37
C ASN A 75 -6.57 -2.53 2.92
N ALA A 76 -5.51 -3.09 3.49
CA ALA A 76 -5.48 -4.42 4.06
C ALA A 76 -4.86 -4.42 5.46
N PRO A 77 -5.21 -5.41 6.32
CA PRO A 77 -4.47 -5.64 7.55
C PRO A 77 -3.05 -6.15 7.27
N PRO A 78 -2.08 -5.93 8.17
CA PRO A 78 -0.80 -6.61 8.10
C PRO A 78 -0.96 -8.12 8.28
N VAL A 79 0.04 -8.90 7.83
CA VAL A 79 -0.02 -10.38 7.78
C VAL A 79 -0.31 -11.00 9.15
N SER A 80 0.32 -10.51 10.22
CA SER A 80 0.15 -11.03 11.57
C SER A 80 -1.27 -10.93 12.11
N LEU A 81 -2.07 -10.00 11.61
CA LEU A 81 -3.47 -9.84 11.98
C LEU A 81 -4.43 -10.61 11.07
N ASN A 82 -4.01 -10.98 9.87
CA ASN A 82 -4.83 -11.69 8.91
C ASN A 82 -5.05 -13.15 9.34
N LYS A 83 -6.31 -13.59 9.42
CA LYS A 83 -6.70 -14.91 9.93
C LYS A 83 -7.35 -15.81 8.88
N ILE A 84 -7.43 -15.36 7.64
CA ILE A 84 -8.04 -16.13 6.55
C ILE A 84 -6.97 -16.85 5.72
N SER A 85 -7.33 -17.97 5.13
CA SER A 85 -6.44 -18.70 4.22
C SER A 85 -6.22 -17.92 2.92
N ASP A 86 -5.09 -18.10 2.26
CA ASP A 86 -4.73 -17.42 1.00
C ASP A 86 -5.81 -17.55 -0.07
N LYS A 87 -6.47 -18.70 -0.16
CA LYS A 87 -7.52 -18.93 -1.15
C LYS A 87 -8.79 -18.15 -0.82
N GLU A 88 -9.22 -18.17 0.43
CA GLU A 88 -10.40 -17.43 0.89
C GLU A 88 -10.18 -15.92 0.79
N GLU A 89 -8.99 -15.45 1.18
CA GLU A 89 -8.56 -14.06 1.07
C GLU A 89 -8.67 -13.56 -0.37
N TYR A 90 -8.26 -14.41 -1.28
CA TYR A 90 -8.23 -14.14 -2.69
C TYR A 90 -9.64 -13.99 -3.30
N ASP A 91 -10.49 -14.99 -3.07
CA ASP A 91 -11.86 -15.00 -3.58
C ASP A 91 -12.66 -13.84 -2.99
N LEU A 92 -12.51 -13.58 -1.68
CA LEU A 92 -13.14 -12.47 -0.98
C LEU A 92 -12.69 -11.10 -1.54
N CYS A 93 -11.38 -10.91 -1.70
CA CYS A 93 -10.83 -9.66 -2.23
C CYS A 93 -11.34 -9.39 -3.66
N LYS A 94 -11.40 -10.43 -4.50
CA LYS A 94 -11.94 -10.34 -5.86
C LYS A 94 -13.41 -9.94 -5.85
N GLU A 95 -14.20 -10.65 -5.07
CA GLU A 95 -15.64 -10.43 -4.98
C GLU A 95 -15.93 -9.00 -4.52
N ILE A 96 -15.38 -8.58 -3.41
CA ILE A 96 -15.59 -7.24 -2.83
C ILE A 96 -15.20 -6.15 -3.84
N THR A 97 -14.02 -6.27 -4.45
CA THR A 97 -13.49 -5.26 -5.37
C THR A 97 -14.40 -5.09 -6.60
N PHE A 98 -14.63 -6.18 -7.33
CA PHE A 98 -15.29 -6.07 -8.63
C PHE A 98 -16.80 -5.97 -8.52
N GLN A 99 -17.43 -6.49 -7.46
CA GLN A 99 -18.84 -6.22 -7.20
C GLN A 99 -19.10 -4.77 -6.84
N LYS A 100 -18.24 -4.14 -6.00
CA LYS A 100 -18.35 -2.71 -5.69
C LYS A 100 -18.22 -1.86 -6.95
N LEU A 101 -17.20 -2.10 -7.76
CA LEU A 101 -17.01 -1.36 -9.01
C LEU A 101 -18.19 -1.54 -9.97
N LYS A 102 -18.71 -2.76 -10.10
CA LYS A 102 -19.91 -3.05 -10.90
C LYS A 102 -21.14 -2.31 -10.40
N LYS A 103 -21.39 -2.30 -9.09
CA LYS A 103 -22.49 -1.51 -8.48
C LYS A 103 -22.34 -0.01 -8.76
N MET A 104 -21.11 0.48 -8.85
CA MET A 104 -20.80 1.87 -9.19
C MET A 104 -20.75 2.15 -10.70
N GLY A 105 -21.09 1.17 -11.54
CA GLY A 105 -21.20 1.31 -13.00
C GLY A 105 -19.87 1.21 -13.73
N LEU A 106 -18.87 0.50 -13.18
CA LEU A 106 -17.58 0.24 -13.81
C LEU A 106 -17.29 -1.26 -13.86
N THR A 107 -16.96 -1.77 -15.05
CA THR A 107 -16.51 -3.14 -15.26
C THR A 107 -15.27 -3.19 -16.15
N PHE A 108 -14.51 -4.27 -16.10
CA PHE A 108 -13.32 -4.50 -16.89
C PHE A 108 -13.41 -5.75 -17.74
N HIS A 109 -12.85 -5.70 -18.95
CA HIS A 109 -12.83 -6.86 -19.85
C HIS A 109 -11.45 -7.00 -20.54
N PRO A 110 -10.76 -8.16 -20.43
CA PRO A 110 -11.10 -9.30 -19.59
C PRO A 110 -11.13 -8.97 -18.09
N GLU A 111 -11.91 -9.73 -17.33
CA GLU A 111 -11.93 -9.61 -15.89
C GLU A 111 -10.60 -10.12 -15.30
N PRO A 112 -10.01 -9.42 -14.31
CA PRO A 112 -8.77 -9.84 -13.67
C PRO A 112 -8.89 -11.22 -13.01
N THR A 113 -7.77 -11.93 -13.02
CA THR A 113 -7.64 -13.25 -12.41
C THR A 113 -6.77 -13.19 -11.16
N THR A 114 -6.68 -14.31 -10.47
CA THR A 114 -5.85 -14.48 -9.27
C THR A 114 -4.41 -14.05 -9.46
N LYS A 115 -3.84 -14.23 -10.63
CA LYS A 115 -2.47 -13.84 -10.96
C LYS A 115 -2.22 -12.33 -10.99
N ASN A 116 -3.28 -11.55 -10.93
CA ASN A 116 -3.22 -10.10 -10.98
C ASN A 116 -3.24 -9.44 -9.58
N LEU A 117 -3.43 -10.22 -8.52
CA LEU A 117 -3.50 -9.74 -7.15
C LEU A 117 -2.16 -9.90 -6.43
N THR A 118 -1.66 -8.81 -5.87
CA THR A 118 -0.59 -8.80 -4.86
C THR A 118 -1.24 -8.64 -3.48
N THR A 119 -0.93 -9.55 -2.57
CA THR A 119 -1.48 -9.61 -1.21
C THR A 119 -0.48 -9.11 -0.17
N PRO A 120 -0.89 -8.86 1.09
CA PRO A 120 0.02 -8.59 2.19
C PRO A 120 1.14 -9.63 2.35
N ALA A 121 0.84 -10.92 2.14
CA ALA A 121 1.83 -12.00 2.19
C ALA A 121 2.89 -11.88 1.08
N ASN A 122 2.51 -11.41 -0.11
CA ASN A 122 3.48 -11.13 -1.17
C ASN A 122 4.41 -9.97 -0.79
N PHE A 123 3.88 -8.91 -0.16
CA PHE A 123 4.71 -7.80 0.35
C PHE A 123 5.66 -8.26 1.45
N GLU A 124 5.22 -9.16 2.35
CA GLU A 124 6.12 -9.75 3.37
C GLU A 124 7.23 -10.58 2.72
N THR A 125 6.93 -11.32 1.65
CA THR A 125 7.94 -12.07 0.89
C THR A 125 8.99 -11.15 0.26
N LEU A 126 8.55 -9.99 -0.26
CA LEU A 126 9.44 -8.98 -0.86
C LEU A 126 10.27 -8.22 0.17
N CYS A 127 9.72 -7.98 1.37
CA CYS A 127 10.36 -7.25 2.46
C CYS A 127 10.20 -8.02 3.79
N PRO A 128 10.96 -9.12 4.01
CA PRO A 128 10.82 -9.96 5.19
C PRO A 128 10.99 -9.18 6.51
N GLY A 129 10.10 -9.43 7.46
CA GLY A 129 10.06 -8.75 8.75
C GLY A 129 9.32 -7.41 8.75
N ALA A 130 8.74 -7.02 7.61
CA ALA A 130 7.87 -5.85 7.52
C ALA A 130 6.40 -6.14 7.87
N ASP A 131 6.03 -7.41 8.03
CA ASP A 131 4.65 -7.87 8.26
C ASP A 131 3.69 -7.48 7.12
N GLY A 132 4.23 -7.41 5.89
CA GLY A 132 3.51 -6.91 4.72
C GLY A 132 3.12 -5.43 4.80
N SER A 133 3.54 -4.73 5.84
CA SER A 133 3.20 -3.32 6.10
C SER A 133 3.93 -2.39 5.12
N LEU A 134 3.19 -1.45 4.52
CA LEU A 134 3.74 -0.55 3.50
C LEU A 134 4.45 0.68 4.07
N TYR A 135 4.13 1.08 5.31
CA TYR A 135 4.58 2.35 5.89
C TYR A 135 5.38 2.19 7.20
N GLY A 136 5.77 0.97 7.56
CA GLY A 136 6.49 0.68 8.79
C GLY A 136 5.63 0.93 10.04
N LEU A 137 6.01 1.88 10.88
CA LEU A 137 5.24 2.26 12.08
C LEU A 137 3.90 2.89 11.71
N ASN A 138 2.81 2.49 12.41
CA ASN A 138 1.47 3.01 12.18
C ASN A 138 1.44 4.54 12.39
N PRO A 139 1.01 5.32 11.36
CA PRO A 139 1.01 6.78 11.41
C PRO A 139 -0.17 7.39 12.19
N GLN A 140 -1.12 6.60 12.67
CA GLN A 140 -2.36 7.10 13.29
C GLN A 140 -2.17 7.82 14.63
N LYS A 141 -1.01 7.66 15.29
CA LYS A 141 -0.70 8.42 16.51
C LYS A 141 -0.07 9.76 16.15
N MET A 142 -0.55 10.83 16.78
CA MET A 142 -0.10 12.22 16.54
C MET A 142 1.43 12.41 16.61
N MET A 143 2.13 11.59 17.40
CA MET A 143 3.59 11.63 17.56
C MET A 143 4.33 10.54 16.79
N SER A 144 3.65 9.75 15.97
CA SER A 144 4.25 8.58 15.29
C SER A 144 5.41 8.96 14.35
N THR A 145 5.37 10.13 13.75
CA THR A 145 6.47 10.63 12.90
C THR A 145 7.77 10.79 13.68
N PHE A 146 7.69 11.26 14.92
CA PHE A 146 8.86 11.45 15.79
C PHE A 146 9.32 10.14 16.46
N GLN A 147 8.48 9.10 16.46
CA GLN A 147 8.81 7.78 16.99
C GLN A 147 9.52 6.89 15.96
N ARG A 148 9.58 7.31 14.70
CA ARG A 148 10.31 6.59 13.66
C ARG A 148 11.82 6.60 13.96
N PRO A 149 12.53 5.49 13.68
CA PRO A 149 13.97 5.47 13.83
C PRO A 149 14.62 6.59 13.04
N THR A 150 15.66 7.20 13.60
CA THR A 150 16.47 8.20 12.91
C THR A 150 17.47 7.51 11.99
N THR A 151 18.00 8.28 11.04
CA THR A 151 19.05 7.81 10.12
C THR A 151 20.28 7.28 10.86
N LYS A 152 20.76 7.96 11.89
CA LYS A 152 21.91 7.52 12.69
C LYS A 152 21.47 6.53 13.76
N THR A 153 22.08 5.35 13.77
CA THR A 153 21.82 4.31 14.78
C THR A 153 22.80 4.40 15.94
N LYS A 154 22.56 3.60 16.99
CA LYS A 154 23.51 3.40 18.09
C LYS A 154 24.73 2.54 17.69
N ILE A 155 24.66 1.86 16.55
CA ILE A 155 25.73 1.01 16.02
C ILE A 155 26.61 1.89 15.13
N LYS A 156 27.90 1.99 15.49
CA LYS A 156 28.86 2.76 14.70
C LYS A 156 28.93 2.25 13.26
N GLY A 157 28.82 3.15 12.29
CA GLY A 157 28.87 2.83 10.86
C GLY A 157 27.56 2.26 10.27
N LEU A 158 26.50 2.10 11.06
CA LEU A 158 25.18 1.67 10.57
C LEU A 158 24.23 2.85 10.47
N TYR A 159 23.74 3.10 9.25
CA TYR A 159 22.79 4.17 8.93
C TYR A 159 21.53 3.57 8.29
N LEU A 160 20.38 4.15 8.62
CA LEU A 160 19.09 3.74 8.10
C LEU A 160 18.53 4.75 7.11
N THR A 161 17.89 4.27 6.04
CA THR A 161 17.20 5.08 5.05
C THR A 161 15.89 4.43 4.61
N GLY A 162 15.00 5.20 4.01
CA GLY A 162 13.76 4.70 3.43
C GLY A 162 12.51 5.22 4.13
N GLY A 163 11.34 4.75 3.67
CA GLY A 163 10.04 5.20 4.17
C GLY A 163 9.71 4.77 5.61
N GLY A 164 10.42 3.79 6.16
CA GLY A 164 10.31 3.38 7.57
C GLY A 164 11.10 4.25 8.55
N VAL A 165 11.98 5.11 8.06
CA VAL A 165 12.87 5.98 8.81
C VAL A 165 12.31 7.40 8.84
N HIS A 166 12.66 8.21 9.86
CA HIS A 166 12.31 9.63 9.87
C HIS A 166 12.86 10.34 8.61
N PRO A 167 12.10 11.20 7.90
CA PRO A 167 10.81 11.78 8.30
C PRO A 167 9.58 10.91 8.03
N GLY A 168 9.67 9.82 7.29
CA GLY A 168 8.55 8.89 7.15
C GLY A 168 8.28 8.40 5.73
N PRO A 169 7.07 7.87 5.46
CA PRO A 169 6.72 7.27 4.18
C PRO A 169 6.49 8.29 3.08
N GLY A 170 6.61 7.82 1.84
CA GLY A 170 6.46 8.59 0.61
C GLY A 170 7.80 8.84 -0.08
N LEU A 171 7.80 8.88 -1.41
CA LEU A 171 9.02 9.04 -2.21
C LEU A 171 9.88 10.26 -1.81
N PRO A 172 9.30 11.47 -1.62
CA PRO A 172 10.10 12.63 -1.22
C PRO A 172 10.74 12.45 0.17
N MET A 173 10.01 11.85 1.12
CA MET A 173 10.49 11.64 2.49
C MET A 173 11.56 10.54 2.53
N ALA A 174 11.39 9.46 1.78
CA ALA A 174 12.39 8.42 1.65
C ALA A 174 13.69 8.97 1.02
N ALA A 175 13.60 9.78 -0.04
CA ALA A 175 14.75 10.45 -0.64
C ALA A 175 15.44 11.41 0.34
N LEU A 176 14.66 12.16 1.14
CA LEU A 176 15.21 13.05 2.18
C LEU A 176 15.95 12.26 3.26
N SER A 177 15.42 11.09 3.67
CA SER A 177 16.15 10.22 4.62
C SER A 177 17.49 9.74 4.06
N GLY A 178 17.56 9.45 2.76
CA GLY A 178 18.81 9.12 2.06
C GLY A 178 19.81 10.27 2.05
N LYS A 179 19.32 11.51 1.82
CA LYS A 179 20.17 12.72 1.93
C LYS A 179 20.75 12.87 3.34
N HIS A 180 19.91 12.74 4.37
CA HIS A 180 20.35 12.79 5.76
C HIS A 180 21.42 11.72 6.07
N ALA A 181 21.27 10.50 5.53
CA ALA A 181 22.28 9.44 5.69
C ALA A 181 23.61 9.84 5.06
N ALA A 182 23.58 10.34 3.84
CA ALA A 182 24.79 10.77 3.14
C ALA A 182 25.52 11.90 3.89
N GLU A 183 24.79 12.88 4.40
CA GLU A 183 25.35 13.98 5.20
C GLU A 183 25.97 13.47 6.51
N MET A 184 25.32 12.54 7.19
CA MET A 184 25.85 11.94 8.42
C MET A 184 27.11 11.11 8.15
N ILE A 185 27.11 10.30 7.08
CA ILE A 185 28.29 9.51 6.68
C ILE A 185 29.47 10.44 6.38
N LYS A 186 29.27 11.48 5.57
CA LYS A 186 30.31 12.48 5.29
C LYS A 186 30.90 13.07 6.57
N LYS A 187 30.03 13.48 7.49
CA LYS A 187 30.44 14.03 8.78
C LYS A 187 31.22 13.04 9.65
N ASP A 188 30.71 11.78 9.75
CA ASP A 188 31.31 10.76 10.59
C ASP A 188 32.65 10.22 10.02
N LEU A 189 32.85 10.31 8.70
CA LEU A 189 34.11 9.99 8.03
C LEU A 189 35.05 11.20 7.82
N ALA A 190 34.66 12.37 8.31
CA ALA A 190 35.36 13.64 8.08
C ALA A 190 35.63 13.94 6.59
N LEU A 191 34.71 13.46 5.72
CA LEU A 191 34.74 13.78 4.30
C LEU A 191 34.04 15.11 4.08
N THR A 192 34.82 16.17 3.91
CA THR A 192 34.33 17.52 3.56
C THR A 192 34.25 17.70 2.06
#